data_34fdb4e51fa95f52a940b342999616cd
#
_entry.id   34fdb4e51fa95f52a940b342999616cd
#
_cell.length_a   1.000
_cell.length_b   1.000
_cell.length_c   1.000
_cell.angle_alpha   90.00
_cell.angle_beta   90.00
_cell.angle_gamma   90.00
#
_symmetry.space_group_name_H-M   'P 1'
#
loop_
_entity.id
_entity.type
_entity.pdbx_description
1 polymer ?
#
loop_
_entity_poly.entity_id
_entity_poly.type
_entity_poly.pdbx_seq_one_letter_code
_entity_poly.pdbx_strand_id
1 'polypeptide(L)'
;MTQPRQQHSDQQSDAAHSASRWEERYASVEQLWSGRPNDWLPELATDWSPGTALEIGCGEGADVLWLAERGWQVVGLDLSATAIGRLTGQAERLGVASRVTGRVHDAGDGLPAGPFDLVTSFYVHGGREPGSLDLVALLSVAASRVAPGGPLPAPVPPVHPPWPTPPPPTYTATHPPAG
;
A
#
# COMPACT_ATOMS: atom_id res chain seq x y z
N MET A 1 -10.19 33.16 -13.77
CA MET A 1 -9.12 32.32 -14.36
C MET A 1 -8.09 32.07 -13.26
N THR A 2 -8.28 31.03 -12.46
CA THR A 2 -7.43 30.67 -11.31
C THR A 2 -6.28 29.80 -11.81
N GLN A 3 -5.07 30.15 -11.44
CA GLN A 3 -3.83 29.66 -12.06
C GLN A 3 -3.54 28.19 -11.68
N PRO A 4 -3.23 27.29 -12.62
CA PRO A 4 -2.88 25.90 -12.36
C PRO A 4 -1.55 25.69 -11.61
N ARG A 5 -0.73 26.70 -11.45
CA ARG A 5 0.59 26.63 -10.79
C ARG A 5 0.54 26.57 -9.26
N GLN A 6 -0.46 27.17 -8.61
CA GLN A 6 -0.57 27.14 -7.14
C GLN A 6 -1.03 25.77 -6.61
N GLN A 7 -1.95 25.11 -7.30
CA GLN A 7 -2.43 23.78 -6.86
C GLN A 7 -1.34 22.70 -6.91
N HIS A 8 -0.36 22.80 -7.81
CA HIS A 8 0.74 21.84 -7.90
C HIS A 8 1.77 22.02 -6.76
N SER A 9 2.02 23.27 -6.32
CA SER A 9 2.94 23.53 -5.21
C SER A 9 2.38 23.09 -3.86
N ASP A 10 1.07 23.22 -3.66
CA ASP A 10 0.41 22.85 -2.41
C ASP A 10 0.33 21.31 -2.27
N GLN A 11 0.01 20.59 -3.34
CA GLN A 11 0.02 19.12 -3.34
C GLN A 11 1.41 18.51 -3.08
N GLN A 12 2.47 19.11 -3.64
CA GLN A 12 3.85 18.66 -3.38
C GLN A 12 4.28 18.92 -1.94
N SER A 13 3.82 20.01 -1.31
CA SER A 13 4.13 20.30 0.09
C SER A 13 3.46 19.32 1.04
N ASP A 14 2.22 18.92 0.76
CA ASP A 14 1.44 18.01 1.61
C ASP A 14 1.89 16.55 1.46
N ALA A 15 2.25 16.11 0.26
CA ALA A 15 2.88 14.82 0.01
C ALA A 15 4.23 14.71 0.74
N ALA A 16 5.07 15.75 0.68
CA ALA A 16 6.33 15.81 1.40
C ALA A 16 6.14 15.76 2.93
N HIS A 17 5.10 16.39 3.47
CA HIS A 17 4.75 16.31 4.88
C HIS A 17 4.30 14.90 5.28
N SER A 18 3.52 14.22 4.44
CA SER A 18 3.10 12.84 4.69
C SER A 18 4.30 11.89 4.72
N ALA A 19 5.18 11.99 3.73
CA ALA A 19 6.39 11.18 3.64
C ALA A 19 7.31 11.40 4.86
N SER A 20 7.56 12.65 5.26
CA SER A 20 8.37 12.98 6.44
C SER A 20 7.78 12.41 7.73
N ARG A 21 6.46 12.50 7.91
CA ARG A 21 5.78 11.96 9.11
C ARG A 21 5.90 10.44 9.21
N TRP A 22 5.76 9.72 8.11
CA TRP A 22 5.92 8.27 8.10
C TRP A 22 7.38 7.88 8.31
N GLU A 23 8.33 8.56 7.65
CA GLU A 23 9.76 8.32 7.85
C GLU A 23 10.16 8.52 9.31
N GLU A 24 9.78 9.63 9.94
CA GLU A 24 10.03 9.89 11.36
C GLU A 24 9.44 8.79 12.26
N ARG A 25 8.22 8.34 11.94
CA ARG A 25 7.55 7.30 12.72
C ARG A 25 8.27 5.97 12.64
N TYR A 26 8.70 5.55 11.45
CA TYR A 26 9.50 4.34 11.29
C TYR A 26 10.88 4.51 11.93
N ALA A 27 11.57 5.62 11.73
CA ALA A 27 12.89 5.87 12.30
C ALA A 27 12.90 5.93 13.83
N SER A 28 11.78 6.30 14.47
CA SER A 28 11.68 6.45 15.93
C SER A 28 11.66 5.13 16.72
N VAL A 29 11.45 4.00 16.05
CA VAL A 29 11.35 2.67 16.68
C VAL A 29 12.14 1.65 15.88
N GLU A 30 12.55 0.56 16.51
CA GLU A 30 13.23 -0.53 15.81
C GLU A 30 12.28 -1.33 14.90
N GLN A 31 11.04 -1.52 15.32
CA GLN A 31 9.97 -2.15 14.57
C GLN A 31 8.63 -1.49 14.91
N LEU A 32 7.90 -1.04 13.89
CA LEU A 32 6.64 -0.34 14.10
C LEU A 32 5.44 -1.30 14.14
N TRP A 33 5.44 -2.32 13.30
CA TRP A 33 4.35 -3.28 13.17
C TRP A 33 4.72 -4.65 13.72
N SER A 34 3.73 -5.52 13.88
CA SER A 34 3.90 -6.85 14.49
C SER A 34 4.83 -7.79 13.72
N GLY A 35 5.15 -7.49 12.47
CA GLY A 35 5.89 -8.38 11.56
C GLY A 35 5.06 -9.58 11.06
N ARG A 36 3.78 -9.67 11.44
CA ARG A 36 2.84 -10.67 10.93
C ARG A 36 2.06 -10.09 9.76
N PRO A 37 1.69 -10.92 8.76
CA PRO A 37 0.82 -10.47 7.68
C PRO A 37 -0.53 -10.04 8.24
N ASN A 38 -1.21 -9.19 7.48
CA ASN A 38 -2.59 -8.81 7.76
C ASN A 38 -3.47 -10.06 7.87
N ASP A 39 -4.34 -10.11 8.88
CA ASP A 39 -5.20 -11.28 9.15
C ASP A 39 -6.06 -11.67 7.93
N TRP A 40 -6.46 -10.68 7.13
CA TRP A 40 -7.23 -10.91 5.90
C TRP A 40 -6.42 -11.60 4.78
N LEU A 41 -5.12 -11.35 4.69
CA LEU A 41 -4.33 -11.86 3.57
C LEU A 41 -4.22 -13.39 3.56
N PRO A 42 -3.88 -14.08 4.66
CA PRO A 42 -3.86 -15.53 4.70
C PRO A 42 -5.22 -16.16 4.40
N GLU A 43 -6.31 -15.56 4.89
CA GLU A 43 -7.67 -16.08 4.65
C GLU A 43 -8.06 -15.99 3.17
N LEU A 44 -7.78 -14.83 2.53
CA LEU A 44 -8.15 -14.60 1.14
C LEU A 44 -7.24 -15.36 0.16
N ALA A 45 -5.94 -15.44 0.47
CA ALA A 45 -4.93 -15.93 -0.45
C ALA A 45 -4.65 -17.44 -0.35
N THR A 46 -5.36 -18.17 0.52
CA THR A 46 -5.11 -19.60 0.76
C THR A 46 -5.14 -20.45 -0.52
N ASP A 47 -6.07 -20.14 -1.44
CA ASP A 47 -6.27 -20.91 -2.66
C ASP A 47 -5.71 -20.21 -3.92
N TRP A 48 -4.99 -19.07 -3.76
CA TRP A 48 -4.46 -18.36 -4.90
C TRP A 48 -3.13 -18.96 -5.36
N SER A 49 -3.03 -19.21 -6.67
CA SER A 49 -1.76 -19.60 -7.29
C SER A 49 -0.78 -18.41 -7.28
N PRO A 50 0.50 -18.64 -6.92
CA PRO A 50 1.51 -17.59 -6.97
C PRO A 50 1.64 -16.98 -8.35
N GLY A 51 1.77 -15.67 -8.39
CA GLY A 51 1.96 -14.86 -9.59
C GLY A 51 2.72 -13.58 -9.25
N THR A 52 2.32 -12.48 -9.86
CA THR A 52 2.86 -11.14 -9.61
C THR A 52 1.92 -10.35 -8.68
N ALA A 53 2.49 -9.67 -7.69
CA ALA A 53 1.72 -8.86 -6.76
C ALA A 53 2.27 -7.44 -6.63
N LEU A 54 1.36 -6.48 -6.43
CA LEU A 54 1.67 -5.11 -6.04
C LEU A 54 1.04 -4.83 -4.67
N GLU A 55 1.86 -4.39 -3.71
CA GLU A 55 1.36 -3.93 -2.42
C GLU A 55 1.61 -2.45 -2.23
N ILE A 56 0.52 -1.72 -1.99
CA ILE A 56 0.49 -0.27 -1.81
C ILE A 56 0.48 0.04 -0.32
N GLY A 57 1.48 0.79 0.16
CA GLY A 57 1.68 1.07 1.58
C GLY A 57 2.19 -0.15 2.34
N CYS A 58 3.21 -0.82 1.81
CA CYS A 58 3.69 -2.10 2.32
C CYS A 58 4.37 -2.04 3.71
N GLY A 59 4.70 -0.85 4.20
CA GLY A 59 5.41 -0.67 5.46
C GLY A 59 6.71 -1.47 5.52
N GLU A 60 6.92 -2.16 6.63
CA GLU A 60 8.08 -3.05 6.85
C GLU A 60 7.96 -4.39 6.10
N GLY A 61 6.88 -4.58 5.33
CA GLY A 61 6.73 -5.63 4.33
C GLY A 61 6.23 -6.97 4.84
N ALA A 62 5.48 -7.03 5.93
CA ALA A 62 5.00 -8.30 6.47
C ALA A 62 4.18 -9.10 5.44
N ASP A 63 3.28 -8.44 4.71
CA ASP A 63 2.45 -9.05 3.66
C ASP A 63 3.28 -9.41 2.42
N VAL A 64 4.20 -8.51 2.02
CA VAL A 64 5.15 -8.74 0.91
C VAL A 64 5.97 -10.00 1.15
N LEU A 65 6.54 -10.13 2.35
CA LEU A 65 7.36 -11.28 2.73
C LEU A 65 6.55 -12.56 2.78
N TRP A 66 5.34 -12.50 3.36
CA TRP A 66 4.43 -13.65 3.43
C TRP A 66 4.05 -14.17 2.04
N LEU A 67 3.77 -13.28 1.10
CA LEU A 67 3.53 -13.63 -0.31
C LEU A 67 4.78 -14.20 -0.98
N ALA A 68 5.95 -13.56 -0.78
CA ALA A 68 7.20 -14.00 -1.39
C ALA A 68 7.65 -15.39 -0.93
N GLU A 69 7.44 -15.74 0.36
CA GLU A 69 7.67 -17.09 0.88
C GLU A 69 6.80 -18.15 0.21
N ARG A 70 5.62 -17.73 -0.29
CA ARG A 70 4.67 -18.57 -1.03
C ARG A 70 4.86 -18.56 -2.54
N GLY A 71 5.94 -17.97 -3.02
CA GLY A 71 6.34 -18.00 -4.41
C GLY A 71 5.90 -16.82 -5.26
N TRP A 72 5.21 -15.82 -4.68
CA TRP A 72 4.81 -14.60 -5.39
C TRP A 72 6.03 -13.72 -5.73
N GLN A 73 5.98 -13.05 -6.88
CA GLN A 73 6.88 -11.95 -7.22
C GLN A 73 6.20 -10.64 -6.79
N VAL A 74 6.75 -9.98 -5.79
CA VAL A 74 6.05 -8.87 -5.12
C VAL A 74 6.79 -7.56 -5.27
N VAL A 75 6.07 -6.54 -5.71
CA VAL A 75 6.49 -5.13 -5.63
C VAL A 75 5.79 -4.48 -4.44
N GLY A 76 6.57 -4.03 -3.46
CA GLY A 76 6.06 -3.27 -2.31
C GLY A 76 6.40 -1.79 -2.45
N LEU A 77 5.41 -0.93 -2.25
CA LEU A 77 5.55 0.53 -2.27
C LEU A 77 5.29 1.10 -0.88
N ASP A 78 6.17 1.98 -0.41
CA ASP A 78 5.95 2.76 0.80
C ASP A 78 6.64 4.12 0.68
N LEU A 79 6.17 5.12 1.43
CA LEU A 79 6.75 6.46 1.48
C LEU A 79 8.08 6.50 2.22
N SER A 80 8.32 5.55 3.15
CA SER A 80 9.45 5.54 4.05
C SER A 80 10.62 4.72 3.52
N ALA A 81 11.77 5.35 3.42
CA ALA A 81 13.02 4.68 3.09
C ALA A 81 13.45 3.70 4.20
N THR A 82 13.19 4.05 5.46
CA THR A 82 13.44 3.17 6.62
C THR A 82 12.60 1.90 6.55
N ALA A 83 11.31 2.01 6.22
CA ALA A 83 10.41 0.85 6.07
C ALA A 83 10.90 -0.06 4.93
N ILE A 84 11.20 0.49 3.76
CA ILE A 84 11.71 -0.26 2.61
C ILE A 84 13.08 -0.90 2.90
N GLY A 85 13.96 -0.22 3.62
CA GLY A 85 15.23 -0.78 4.06
C GLY A 85 15.06 -2.00 4.96
N ARG A 86 14.06 -1.98 5.85
CA ARG A 86 13.72 -3.12 6.72
C ARG A 86 13.13 -4.27 5.92
N LEU A 87 12.19 -4.00 5.00
CA LEU A 87 11.64 -5.00 4.10
C LEU A 87 12.75 -5.74 3.34
N THR A 88 13.65 -5.00 2.68
CA THR A 88 14.73 -5.61 1.89
C THR A 88 15.68 -6.43 2.75
N GLY A 89 16.10 -5.92 3.90
CA GLY A 89 16.94 -6.66 4.85
C GLY A 89 16.26 -7.92 5.40
N GLN A 90 14.95 -7.91 5.59
CA GLN A 90 14.20 -9.11 5.98
C GLN A 90 14.08 -10.11 4.84
N ALA A 91 13.84 -9.65 3.61
CA ALA A 91 13.78 -10.50 2.43
C ALA A 91 15.10 -11.26 2.21
N GLU A 92 16.24 -10.62 2.44
CA GLU A 92 17.55 -11.26 2.42
C GLU A 92 17.68 -12.34 3.48
N ARG A 93 17.33 -12.04 4.74
CA ARG A 93 17.38 -13.00 5.85
C ARG A 93 16.50 -14.22 5.65
N LEU A 94 15.34 -14.04 5.02
CA LEU A 94 14.40 -15.12 4.70
C LEU A 94 14.74 -15.87 3.39
N GLY A 95 15.76 -15.43 2.64
CA GLY A 95 16.12 -16.04 1.38
C GLY A 95 15.13 -15.81 0.23
N VAL A 96 14.29 -14.78 0.33
CA VAL A 96 13.26 -14.43 -0.67
C VAL A 96 13.56 -13.14 -1.45
N ALA A 97 14.76 -12.57 -1.27
CA ALA A 97 15.13 -11.29 -1.88
C ALA A 97 14.96 -11.27 -3.43
N SER A 98 15.14 -12.40 -4.10
CA SER A 98 14.92 -12.50 -5.56
C SER A 98 13.44 -12.35 -5.98
N ARG A 99 12.51 -12.42 -5.05
CA ARG A 99 11.06 -12.29 -5.28
C ARG A 99 10.50 -10.97 -4.79
N VAL A 100 11.30 -10.12 -4.13
CA VAL A 100 10.84 -8.88 -3.50
C VAL A 100 11.50 -7.68 -4.18
N THR A 101 10.69 -6.71 -4.56
CA THR A 101 11.14 -5.40 -5.02
C THR A 101 10.51 -4.32 -4.15
N GLY A 102 11.23 -3.84 -3.14
CA GLY A 102 10.83 -2.69 -2.33
C GLY A 102 11.15 -1.37 -3.03
N ARG A 103 10.21 -0.43 -3.05
CA ARG A 103 10.40 0.91 -3.64
C ARG A 103 9.89 1.99 -2.70
N VAL A 104 10.73 2.98 -2.44
CA VAL A 104 10.28 4.25 -1.84
C VAL A 104 9.48 4.99 -2.90
N HIS A 105 8.17 5.12 -2.70
CA HIS A 105 7.29 5.68 -3.72
C HIS A 105 6.01 6.23 -3.10
N ASP A 106 5.61 7.43 -3.53
CA ASP A 106 4.30 7.98 -3.20
C ASP A 106 3.26 7.44 -4.19
N ALA A 107 2.27 6.71 -3.66
CA ALA A 107 1.19 6.19 -4.49
C ALA A 107 0.31 7.30 -5.11
N GLY A 108 0.37 8.52 -4.58
CA GLY A 108 -0.26 9.71 -5.16
C GLY A 108 0.39 10.16 -6.48
N ASP A 109 1.65 9.82 -6.70
CA ASP A 109 2.36 10.08 -7.96
C ASP A 109 2.04 9.05 -9.05
N GLY A 110 1.17 8.09 -8.74
CA GLY A 110 0.76 7.01 -9.63
C GLY A 110 1.29 5.64 -9.22
N LEU A 111 0.89 4.61 -9.92
CA LEU A 111 1.27 3.24 -9.64
C LEU A 111 2.09 2.64 -10.79
N PRO A 112 2.99 1.68 -10.51
CA PRO A 112 3.69 0.93 -11.54
C PRO A 112 2.74 0.35 -12.58
N ALA A 113 3.22 0.23 -13.82
CA ALA A 113 2.46 -0.41 -14.87
C ALA A 113 2.20 -1.88 -14.53
N GLY A 114 0.95 -2.32 -14.70
CA GLY A 114 0.54 -3.71 -14.59
C GLY A 114 0.56 -4.44 -15.93
N PRO A 115 -0.15 -5.57 -16.03
CA PRO A 115 -1.06 -6.09 -15.00
C PRO A 115 -0.35 -6.88 -13.91
N PHE A 116 -0.92 -6.89 -12.70
CA PHE A 116 -0.54 -7.75 -11.59
C PHE A 116 -1.66 -8.75 -11.31
N ASP A 117 -1.30 -9.98 -10.96
CA ASP A 117 -2.26 -11.03 -10.59
C ASP A 117 -2.96 -10.72 -9.27
N LEU A 118 -2.31 -9.93 -8.40
CA LEU A 118 -2.84 -9.44 -7.12
C LEU A 118 -2.40 -7.99 -6.90
N VAL A 119 -3.32 -7.14 -6.48
CA VAL A 119 -3.00 -5.82 -5.93
C VAL A 119 -3.59 -5.72 -4.54
N THR A 120 -2.78 -5.34 -3.55
CA THR A 120 -3.20 -5.15 -2.16
C THR A 120 -3.01 -3.70 -1.73
N SER A 121 -3.90 -3.23 -0.85
CA SER A 121 -3.82 -1.92 -0.22
C SER A 121 -4.40 -2.01 1.18
N PHE A 122 -3.62 -2.58 2.11
CA PHE A 122 -4.04 -2.79 3.47
C PHE A 122 -3.74 -1.56 4.33
N TYR A 123 -4.80 -0.97 4.93
CA TYR A 123 -4.70 0.14 5.87
C TYR A 123 -3.98 1.39 5.36
N VAL A 124 -3.98 1.60 4.05
CA VAL A 124 -3.57 2.88 3.47
C VAL A 124 -4.62 3.92 3.80
N HIS A 125 -4.18 5.02 4.39
CA HIS A 125 -5.06 6.08 4.85
C HIS A 125 -5.07 7.24 3.87
N GLY A 126 -6.24 7.55 3.31
CA GLY A 126 -6.53 8.84 2.72
C GLY A 126 -6.81 9.88 3.82
N GLY A 127 -6.65 11.15 3.50
CA GLY A 127 -7.01 12.25 4.39
C GLY A 127 -8.22 13.03 3.89
N ARG A 128 -8.75 13.91 4.76
CA ARG A 128 -9.77 14.91 4.40
C ARG A 128 -9.18 16.29 4.17
N GLU A 129 -7.92 16.47 4.52
CA GLU A 129 -7.22 17.74 4.33
C GLU A 129 -6.90 17.94 2.85
N PRO A 130 -6.91 19.18 2.37
CA PRO A 130 -6.42 19.49 1.02
C PRO A 130 -5.03 18.90 0.81
N GLY A 131 -4.80 18.23 -0.32
CA GLY A 131 -3.52 17.58 -0.63
C GLY A 131 -3.31 16.18 -0.04
N SER A 132 -4.25 15.69 0.79
CA SER A 132 -4.21 14.29 1.24
C SER A 132 -4.45 13.32 0.08
N LEU A 133 -3.95 12.10 0.24
CA LEU A 133 -4.17 11.02 -0.72
C LEU A 133 -5.67 10.80 -0.97
N ASP A 134 -6.10 10.93 -2.21
CA ASP A 134 -7.45 10.53 -2.64
C ASP A 134 -7.52 9.02 -2.77
N LEU A 135 -8.04 8.37 -1.73
CA LEU A 135 -8.14 6.92 -1.66
C LEU A 135 -9.04 6.34 -2.76
N VAL A 136 -10.09 7.05 -3.18
CA VAL A 136 -11.00 6.59 -4.23
C VAL A 136 -10.29 6.62 -5.58
N ALA A 137 -9.57 7.70 -5.88
CA ALA A 137 -8.76 7.80 -7.08
C ALA A 137 -7.65 6.74 -7.09
N LEU A 138 -6.95 6.55 -5.96
CA LEU A 138 -5.91 5.52 -5.82
C LEU A 138 -6.48 4.12 -6.10
N LEU A 139 -7.59 3.74 -5.47
CA LEU A 139 -8.20 2.43 -5.65
C LEU A 139 -8.71 2.22 -7.07
N SER A 140 -9.18 3.28 -7.74
CA SER A 140 -9.57 3.23 -9.16
C SER A 140 -8.36 2.95 -10.06
N VAL A 141 -7.22 3.61 -9.78
CA VAL A 141 -5.97 3.32 -10.51
C VAL A 141 -5.47 1.92 -10.18
N ALA A 142 -5.49 1.51 -8.90
CA ALA A 142 -5.09 0.17 -8.47
C ALA A 142 -5.91 -0.92 -9.19
N ALA A 143 -7.23 -0.74 -9.29
CA ALA A 143 -8.09 -1.66 -10.04
C ALA A 143 -7.68 -1.81 -11.51
N SER A 144 -7.22 -0.72 -12.15
CA SER A 144 -6.71 -0.76 -13.53
C SER A 144 -5.36 -1.49 -13.68
N ARG A 145 -4.68 -1.79 -12.57
CA ARG A 145 -3.42 -2.54 -12.55
C ARG A 145 -3.61 -4.02 -12.29
N VAL A 146 -4.81 -4.45 -11.94
CA VAL A 146 -5.14 -5.87 -11.71
C VAL A 146 -5.34 -6.59 -13.04
N ALA A 147 -4.78 -7.78 -13.16
CA ALA A 147 -5.05 -8.66 -14.29
C ALA A 147 -6.54 -9.06 -14.34
N PRO A 148 -7.09 -9.39 -15.52
CA PRO A 148 -8.47 -9.86 -15.60
C PRO A 148 -8.74 -11.04 -14.66
N GLY A 149 -9.71 -10.88 -13.76
CA GLY A 149 -10.05 -11.89 -12.73
C GLY A 149 -9.17 -11.89 -11.48
N GLY A 150 -8.16 -11.04 -11.41
CA GLY A 150 -7.33 -10.88 -10.22
C GLY A 150 -8.07 -10.15 -9.09
N PRO A 151 -7.72 -10.41 -7.82
CA PRO A 151 -8.30 -9.73 -6.67
C PRO A 151 -7.62 -8.39 -6.36
N LEU A 152 -8.39 -7.47 -5.76
CA LEU A 152 -7.93 -6.23 -5.15
C LEU A 152 -8.50 -6.11 -3.72
N PRO A 153 -7.94 -6.80 -2.73
CA PRO A 153 -8.31 -6.59 -1.34
C PRO A 153 -7.77 -5.26 -0.82
N ALA A 154 -8.67 -4.41 -0.35
CA ALA A 154 -8.36 -3.09 0.19
C ALA A 154 -9.19 -2.81 1.46
N PRO A 155 -9.01 -3.57 2.55
CA PRO A 155 -9.67 -3.29 3.80
C PRO A 155 -9.14 -1.98 4.40
N VAL A 156 -10.07 -1.15 4.87
CA VAL A 156 -9.78 0.03 5.68
C VAL A 156 -10.28 -0.23 7.10
N PRO A 157 -9.57 0.20 8.14
CA PRO A 157 -10.03 -0.05 9.51
C PRO A 157 -11.35 0.67 9.75
N PRO A 158 -12.32 0.01 10.41
CA PRO A 158 -13.62 0.61 10.72
C PRO A 158 -13.53 1.75 11.74
N VAL A 159 -12.43 1.83 12.47
CA VAL A 159 -12.19 2.85 13.51
C VAL A 159 -10.73 3.27 13.47
N HIS A 160 -10.47 4.56 13.35
CA HIS A 160 -9.13 5.10 13.61
C HIS A 160 -8.84 5.10 15.11
N PRO A 161 -7.72 4.50 15.57
CA PRO A 161 -7.28 4.71 16.95
C PRO A 161 -6.86 6.18 17.13
N PRO A 162 -6.95 6.72 18.24
CA PRO A 162 -7.77 7.64 18.98
C PRO A 162 -7.85 9.06 18.36
N TRP A 163 -8.44 9.20 17.19
CA TRP A 163 -8.70 10.52 16.63
C TRP A 163 -10.09 11.02 17.03
N PRO A 164 -10.26 12.29 17.37
CA PRO A 164 -11.54 12.82 17.85
C PRO A 164 -12.61 13.07 16.75
N THR A 165 -12.50 12.41 15.60
CA THR A 165 -13.44 12.57 14.47
C THR A 165 -14.12 11.25 14.12
N PRO A 166 -15.41 11.27 13.67
CA PRO A 166 -16.14 10.05 13.33
C PRO A 166 -15.44 9.27 12.21
N PRO A 167 -15.50 7.93 12.24
CA PRO A 167 -14.82 7.09 11.27
C PRO A 167 -15.32 7.34 9.85
N PRO A 168 -14.45 7.30 8.84
CA PRO A 168 -14.85 7.30 7.44
C PRO A 168 -15.65 6.02 7.12
N PRO A 169 -16.51 6.05 6.08
CA PRO A 169 -17.23 4.87 5.64
C PRO A 169 -16.27 3.77 5.23
N THR A 170 -16.61 2.54 5.58
CA THR A 170 -15.90 1.32 5.15
C THR A 170 -16.14 1.10 3.66
N TYR A 171 -15.08 1.09 2.88
CA TYR A 171 -15.12 0.70 1.47
C TYR A 171 -14.58 -0.73 1.34
N THR A 172 -15.42 -1.65 0.92
CA THR A 172 -15.00 -2.94 0.38
C THR A 172 -15.13 -2.84 -1.13
N ALA A 173 -14.01 -2.86 -1.84
CA ALA A 173 -14.04 -3.00 -3.29
C ALA A 173 -14.42 -4.44 -3.63
N THR A 174 -15.71 -4.70 -3.82
CA THR A 174 -16.17 -5.92 -4.48
C THR A 174 -16.13 -5.66 -5.97
N HIS A 175 -15.34 -6.44 -6.67
CA HIS A 175 -15.36 -6.45 -8.14
C HIS A 175 -16.77 -6.91 -8.59
N PRO A 176 -17.44 -6.19 -9.49
CA PRO A 176 -18.70 -6.70 -10.03
C PRO A 176 -18.43 -8.01 -10.79
N PRO A 177 -19.33 -9.00 -10.71
CA PRO A 177 -19.19 -10.22 -11.50
C PRO A 177 -19.07 -9.84 -12.97
N ALA A 178 -18.11 -10.47 -13.64
CA ALA A 178 -17.97 -10.36 -15.08
C ALA A 178 -19.29 -10.84 -15.74
N GLY A 179 -19.96 -9.92 -16.42
CA GLY A 179 -21.11 -10.21 -17.27
C GLY A 179 -20.66 -10.80 -18.63
#